data_d5317e8c4992a365f0050e42e817329a
#
_entry.id   d5317e8c4992a365f0050e42e817329a
#
_cell.length_a   1.000
_cell.length_b   1.000
_cell.length_c   1.000
_cell.angle_alpha   90.00
_cell.angle_beta   90.00
_cell.angle_gamma   90.00
#
_symmetry.space_group_name_H-M   'P 1'
#
loop_
_entity.id
_entity.type
_entity.pdbx_description
1 polymer ?
#
loop_
_entity_poly.entity_id
_entity_poly.type
_entity_poly.pdbx_seq_one_letter_code
_entity_poly.pdbx_strand_id
1 'polypeptide(L)'
;MRVREILADMQDSMTLYISYHADNPNTGMALYKDPGRYKLFLCDTGLFVTLAFKDKDFTENEIYEKLLSNKLGANLGYLYENMVAQMLKIAGNELFYYTFPKETSNHNYEIDFLLARKNKICPLEIKSSGYKTHASLDAFQSKFSARILRRYLIYTKDIRKDEDIFCLPIYMVQFL
;
A
#
# COMPACT_ATOMS: atom_id res chain seq x y z
N MET A 1 -15.64 -15.72 -20.22
CA MET A 1 -14.86 -15.79 -18.96
C MET A 1 -15.08 -14.50 -18.20
N ARG A 2 -15.53 -14.55 -16.96
CA ARG A 2 -15.83 -13.35 -16.17
C ARG A 2 -14.54 -12.84 -15.55
N VAL A 3 -14.36 -11.53 -15.45
CA VAL A 3 -13.15 -10.89 -14.86
C VAL A 3 -12.83 -11.46 -13.47
N ARG A 4 -13.84 -11.77 -12.67
CA ARG A 4 -13.66 -12.37 -11.32
C ARG A 4 -13.01 -13.75 -11.36
N GLU A 5 -13.31 -14.58 -12.36
CA GLU A 5 -12.70 -15.89 -12.54
C GLU A 5 -11.22 -15.76 -12.88
N ILE A 6 -10.89 -14.84 -13.81
CA ILE A 6 -9.49 -14.54 -14.15
C ILE A 6 -8.71 -14.06 -12.92
N LEU A 7 -9.28 -13.15 -12.13
CA LEU A 7 -8.62 -12.65 -10.91
C LEU A 7 -8.42 -13.76 -9.87
N ALA A 8 -9.37 -14.66 -9.73
CA ALA A 8 -9.24 -15.81 -8.84
C ALA A 8 -8.10 -16.73 -9.32
N ASP A 9 -8.07 -17.09 -10.60
CA ASP A 9 -7.02 -17.92 -11.20
C ASP A 9 -5.63 -17.28 -11.02
N MET A 10 -5.53 -15.95 -11.17
CA MET A 10 -4.28 -15.22 -10.98
C MET A 10 -3.85 -15.15 -9.51
N GLN A 11 -4.80 -15.12 -8.55
CA GLN A 11 -4.48 -15.24 -7.13
C GLN A 11 -4.01 -16.66 -6.77
N ASP A 12 -4.72 -17.68 -7.25
CA ASP A 12 -4.40 -19.09 -6.99
C ASP A 12 -3.05 -19.50 -7.58
N SER A 13 -2.69 -18.93 -8.74
CA SER A 13 -1.36 -19.09 -9.35
C SER A 13 -0.27 -18.23 -8.72
N MET A 14 -0.54 -17.51 -7.65
CA MET A 14 0.39 -16.58 -7.01
C MET A 14 0.99 -15.53 -7.98
N THR A 15 0.22 -15.09 -8.97
CA THR A 15 0.65 -14.04 -9.90
C THR A 15 0.36 -12.67 -9.33
N LEU A 16 -0.76 -12.50 -8.61
CA LEU A 16 -1.14 -11.24 -8.01
C LEU A 16 -1.76 -11.39 -6.62
N TYR A 17 -1.71 -10.30 -5.87
CA TYR A 17 -2.49 -10.07 -4.64
C TYR A 17 -3.57 -9.04 -4.89
N ILE A 18 -4.71 -9.21 -4.24
CA ILE A 18 -5.81 -8.25 -4.27
C ILE A 18 -5.92 -7.57 -2.91
N SER A 19 -5.94 -6.23 -2.92
CA SER A 19 -6.30 -5.40 -1.78
C SER A 19 -7.71 -4.86 -2.01
N TYR A 20 -8.64 -5.19 -1.13
CA TYR A 20 -10.02 -4.75 -1.23
C TYR A 20 -10.26 -3.44 -0.48
N HIS A 21 -11.17 -2.63 -1.02
CA HIS A 21 -11.66 -1.48 -0.26
C HIS A 21 -12.47 -1.96 0.96
N ALA A 22 -12.19 -1.41 2.12
CA ALA A 22 -12.94 -1.66 3.34
C ALA A 22 -14.00 -0.57 3.53
N ASP A 23 -15.27 -0.85 3.24
CA ASP A 23 -16.35 0.16 3.36
C ASP A 23 -16.53 0.65 4.80
N ASN A 24 -16.19 -0.18 5.78
CA ASN A 24 -16.15 0.19 7.17
C ASN A 24 -14.78 -0.18 7.78
N PRO A 25 -13.89 0.81 8.00
CA PRO A 25 -12.56 0.56 8.55
C PRO A 25 -12.66 0.21 10.04
N ASN A 26 -12.66 -1.10 10.33
CA ASN A 26 -12.65 -1.68 11.68
C ASN A 26 -11.95 -3.05 11.67
N THR A 27 -11.89 -3.75 12.78
CA THR A 27 -11.22 -5.04 12.89
C THR A 27 -11.86 -6.16 12.06
N GLY A 28 -13.10 -6.02 11.65
CA GLY A 28 -13.83 -6.98 10.81
C GLY A 28 -13.87 -6.59 9.34
N MET A 29 -12.79 -5.98 8.78
CA MET A 29 -12.77 -5.49 7.40
C MET A 29 -13.17 -6.51 6.36
N ALA A 30 -12.88 -7.79 6.57
CA ALA A 30 -13.27 -8.86 5.66
C ALA A 30 -14.78 -8.97 5.46
N LEU A 31 -15.58 -8.59 6.48
CA LEU A 31 -17.04 -8.58 6.42
C LEU A 31 -17.59 -7.38 5.62
N TYR A 32 -16.78 -6.34 5.47
CA TYR A 32 -17.15 -5.06 4.85
C TYR A 32 -16.31 -4.76 3.61
N LYS A 33 -15.71 -5.78 3.01
CA LYS A 33 -14.96 -5.60 1.76
C LYS A 33 -15.91 -5.36 0.59
N ASP A 34 -15.60 -4.36 -0.21
CA ASP A 34 -16.28 -4.14 -1.48
C ASP A 34 -15.60 -4.97 -2.60
N PRO A 35 -16.25 -6.02 -3.12
CA PRO A 35 -15.66 -6.84 -4.16
C PRO A 35 -15.62 -6.15 -5.54
N GLY A 36 -16.25 -4.98 -5.69
CA GLY A 36 -16.19 -4.13 -6.88
C GLY A 36 -15.09 -3.08 -6.85
N ARG A 37 -14.46 -2.87 -5.68
CA ARG A 37 -13.40 -1.86 -5.47
C ARG A 37 -12.15 -2.52 -4.93
N TYR A 38 -11.14 -2.64 -5.78
CA TYR A 38 -9.90 -3.31 -5.42
C TYR A 38 -8.69 -2.70 -6.10
N LYS A 39 -7.53 -2.91 -5.50
CA LYS A 39 -6.20 -2.66 -6.08
C LYS A 39 -5.53 -4.01 -6.35
N LEU A 40 -4.74 -4.07 -7.42
CA LEU A 40 -3.97 -5.25 -7.80
C LEU A 40 -2.48 -4.99 -7.56
N PHE A 41 -1.81 -5.95 -6.96
CA PHE A 41 -0.37 -5.94 -6.73
C PHE A 41 0.22 -7.23 -7.30
N LEU A 42 1.38 -7.14 -7.95
CA LEU A 42 2.08 -8.33 -8.43
C LEU A 42 2.79 -9.04 -7.26
N CYS A 43 2.74 -10.36 -7.25
CA CYS A 43 3.44 -11.16 -6.23
C CYS A 43 4.96 -11.07 -6.35
N ASP A 44 5.46 -10.62 -7.49
CA ASP A 44 6.87 -10.39 -7.77
C ASP A 44 7.09 -8.92 -8.18
N THR A 45 7.85 -8.20 -7.35
CA THR A 45 8.20 -6.82 -7.61
C THR A 45 9.15 -6.66 -8.81
N GLY A 46 10.00 -7.66 -9.08
CA GLY A 46 10.84 -7.70 -10.28
C GLY A 46 10.00 -7.79 -11.55
N LEU A 47 8.98 -8.63 -11.55
CA LEU A 47 8.00 -8.71 -12.64
C LEU A 47 7.26 -7.37 -12.81
N PHE A 48 6.88 -6.70 -11.71
CA PHE A 48 6.29 -5.36 -11.78
C PHE A 48 7.20 -4.37 -12.50
N VAL A 49 8.49 -4.33 -12.14
CA VAL A 49 9.48 -3.46 -12.78
C VAL A 49 9.62 -3.79 -14.27
N THR A 50 9.76 -5.07 -14.61
CA THR A 50 9.88 -5.52 -16.00
C THR A 50 8.68 -5.10 -16.84
N LEU A 51 7.47 -5.30 -16.33
CA LEU A 51 6.24 -4.91 -17.05
C LEU A 51 6.08 -3.38 -17.15
N ALA A 52 6.47 -2.63 -16.13
CA ALA A 52 6.39 -1.17 -16.13
C ALA A 52 7.35 -0.52 -17.14
N PHE A 53 8.43 -1.19 -17.50
CA PHE A 53 9.48 -0.67 -18.38
C PHE A 53 9.66 -1.44 -19.70
N LYS A 54 8.82 -2.45 -19.99
CA LYS A 54 8.93 -3.32 -21.16
C LYS A 54 8.93 -2.56 -22.51
N ASP A 55 8.27 -1.41 -22.58
CA ASP A 55 8.15 -0.59 -23.78
C ASP A 55 9.22 0.53 -23.85
N LYS A 56 10.21 0.48 -22.97
CA LYS A 56 11.33 1.43 -22.93
C LYS A 56 12.61 0.72 -23.39
N ASP A 57 13.38 1.40 -24.25
CA ASP A 57 14.69 0.93 -24.72
C ASP A 57 15.74 0.98 -23.60
N PHE A 58 15.47 0.31 -22.47
CA PHE A 58 16.40 0.16 -21.38
C PHE A 58 16.85 -1.29 -21.27
N THR A 59 18.15 -1.49 -21.12
CA THR A 59 18.67 -2.78 -20.68
C THR A 59 18.29 -3.03 -19.22
N GLU A 60 18.22 -4.29 -18.80
CA GLU A 60 17.94 -4.65 -17.40
C GLU A 60 18.88 -3.93 -16.43
N ASN A 61 20.17 -3.86 -16.75
CA ASN A 61 21.16 -3.16 -15.92
C ASN A 61 20.86 -1.66 -15.78
N GLU A 62 20.45 -0.99 -16.87
CA GLU A 62 20.07 0.44 -16.80
C GLU A 62 18.83 0.68 -15.98
N ILE A 63 17.86 -0.22 -15.98
CA ILE A 63 16.68 -0.15 -15.11
C ILE A 63 17.11 -0.23 -13.64
N TYR A 64 17.97 -1.18 -13.29
CA TYR A 64 18.47 -1.33 -11.93
C TYR A 64 19.34 -0.15 -11.48
N GLU A 65 20.22 0.35 -12.33
CA GLU A 65 21.02 1.53 -12.01
C GLU A 65 20.16 2.79 -11.78
N LYS A 66 19.12 2.97 -12.58
CA LYS A 66 18.18 4.08 -12.42
C LYS A 66 17.31 3.94 -11.18
N LEU A 67 16.91 2.71 -10.82
CA LEU A 67 16.22 2.40 -9.57
C LEU A 67 17.10 2.77 -8.37
N LEU A 68 18.33 2.28 -8.33
CA LEU A 68 19.26 2.49 -7.23
C LEU A 68 19.68 3.97 -7.10
N SER A 69 19.79 4.68 -8.23
CA SER A 69 20.15 6.11 -8.25
C SER A 69 18.97 7.07 -8.06
N ASN A 70 17.75 6.55 -7.87
CA ASN A 70 16.50 7.33 -7.79
C ASN A 70 16.26 8.23 -9.03
N LYS A 71 16.82 7.85 -10.18
CA LYS A 71 16.73 8.57 -11.47
C LYS A 71 15.68 7.99 -12.43
N LEU A 72 14.93 7.00 -12.00
CA LEU A 72 13.77 6.55 -12.75
C LEU A 72 12.75 7.69 -12.74
N GLY A 73 12.49 8.28 -13.88
CA GLY A 73 11.45 9.29 -14.09
C GLY A 73 10.02 8.73 -14.01
N ALA A 74 9.86 7.57 -13.38
CA ALA A 74 8.60 6.91 -13.13
C ALA A 74 8.14 7.22 -11.70
N ASN A 75 6.83 7.18 -11.48
CA ASN A 75 6.26 7.29 -10.15
C ASN A 75 6.62 6.05 -9.32
N LEU A 76 7.70 6.13 -8.56
CA LEU A 76 8.18 5.05 -7.67
C LEU A 76 7.17 4.70 -6.57
N GLY A 77 6.15 5.52 -6.35
CA GLY A 77 5.09 5.25 -5.38
C GLY A 77 4.49 3.86 -5.57
N TYR A 78 4.08 3.53 -6.81
CA TYR A 78 3.48 2.21 -7.11
C TYR A 78 4.44 1.05 -6.86
N LEU A 79 5.74 1.22 -7.12
CA LEU A 79 6.75 0.21 -6.83
C LEU A 79 6.84 -0.06 -5.32
N TYR A 80 6.89 0.99 -4.52
CA TYR A 80 6.94 0.88 -3.06
C TYR A 80 5.64 0.29 -2.50
N GLU A 81 4.48 0.68 -3.02
CA GLU A 81 3.21 0.07 -2.63
C GLU A 81 3.20 -1.43 -2.95
N ASN A 82 3.70 -1.84 -4.13
CA ASN A 82 3.79 -3.25 -4.51
C ASN A 82 4.73 -4.05 -3.58
N MET A 83 5.89 -3.49 -3.22
CA MET A 83 6.81 -4.11 -2.25
C MET A 83 6.16 -4.28 -0.89
N VAL A 84 5.46 -3.26 -0.40
CA VAL A 84 4.77 -3.30 0.89
C VAL A 84 3.63 -4.31 0.87
N ALA A 85 2.84 -4.37 -0.21
CA ALA A 85 1.78 -5.37 -0.37
C ALA A 85 2.33 -6.79 -0.27
N GLN A 86 3.46 -7.06 -0.94
CA GLN A 86 4.15 -8.33 -0.92
C GLN A 86 4.63 -8.69 0.49
N MET A 87 5.29 -7.77 1.20
CA MET A 87 5.78 -7.98 2.57
C MET A 87 4.63 -8.23 3.55
N LEU A 88 3.54 -7.46 3.46
CA LEU A 88 2.36 -7.65 4.30
C LEU A 88 1.71 -9.02 4.06
N LYS A 89 1.64 -9.46 2.81
CA LYS A 89 1.09 -10.78 2.47
C LYS A 89 1.94 -11.91 3.02
N ILE A 90 3.27 -11.81 2.89
CA ILE A 90 4.22 -12.79 3.45
C ILE A 90 4.11 -12.84 4.98
N ALA A 91 3.88 -11.70 5.64
CA ALA A 91 3.64 -11.61 7.07
C ALA A 91 2.24 -12.12 7.50
N GLY A 92 1.45 -12.68 6.58
CA GLY A 92 0.14 -13.30 6.86
C GLY A 92 -1.03 -12.32 6.94
N ASN A 93 -0.85 -11.08 6.47
CA ASN A 93 -1.93 -10.09 6.50
C ASN A 93 -2.85 -10.22 5.27
N GLU A 94 -4.15 -10.01 5.46
CA GLU A 94 -5.04 -9.66 4.37
C GLU A 94 -4.85 -8.19 3.99
N LEU A 95 -4.97 -7.88 2.70
CA LEU A 95 -4.76 -6.54 2.19
C LEU A 95 -6.09 -5.80 2.08
N PHE A 96 -6.17 -4.67 2.76
CA PHE A 96 -7.28 -3.73 2.66
C PHE A 96 -6.75 -2.32 2.50
N TYR A 97 -7.48 -1.48 1.77
CA TYR A 97 -7.23 -0.05 1.66
C TYR A 97 -8.52 0.73 1.96
N TYR A 98 -8.41 2.04 2.12
CA TYR A 98 -9.56 2.88 2.39
C TYR A 98 -9.45 4.22 1.69
N THR A 99 -10.56 4.69 1.11
CA THR A 99 -10.65 6.04 0.54
C THR A 99 -11.85 6.77 1.11
N PHE A 100 -11.71 8.07 1.34
CA PHE A 100 -12.78 8.93 1.85
C PHE A 100 -12.64 10.36 1.31
N PRO A 101 -13.75 11.09 1.16
CA PRO A 101 -13.74 12.44 0.57
C PRO A 101 -12.88 13.43 1.36
N LYS A 102 -12.20 14.32 0.64
CA LYS A 102 -11.64 15.55 1.20
C LYS A 102 -12.74 16.60 1.25
N GLU A 103 -12.88 17.27 2.40
CA GLU A 103 -13.88 18.34 2.57
C GLU A 103 -13.62 19.56 1.68
N THR A 104 -12.35 19.78 1.30
CA THR A 104 -11.88 20.99 0.60
C THR A 104 -11.69 20.81 -0.91
N SER A 105 -11.94 19.62 -1.45
CA SER A 105 -11.71 19.32 -2.89
C SER A 105 -12.49 18.10 -3.38
N ASN A 106 -12.64 17.97 -4.69
CA ASN A 106 -13.26 16.78 -5.32
C ASN A 106 -12.35 15.52 -5.28
N HIS A 107 -11.19 15.58 -4.62
CA HIS A 107 -10.30 14.44 -4.47
C HIS A 107 -10.59 13.68 -3.18
N ASN A 108 -10.16 12.45 -3.11
CA ASN A 108 -10.23 11.64 -1.91
C ASN A 108 -8.89 11.64 -1.15
N TYR A 109 -8.98 11.45 0.17
CA TYR A 109 -7.89 10.88 0.94
C TYR A 109 -7.82 9.40 0.68
N GLU A 110 -6.62 8.83 0.74
CA GLU A 110 -6.39 7.41 0.62
C GLU A 110 -5.47 6.93 1.75
N ILE A 111 -5.82 5.80 2.35
CA ILE A 111 -4.98 5.02 3.22
C ILE A 111 -4.55 3.79 2.42
N ASP A 112 -3.25 3.65 2.17
CA ASP A 112 -2.72 2.64 1.26
C ASP A 112 -2.98 1.23 1.75
N PHE A 113 -2.80 0.99 3.06
CA PHE A 113 -3.16 -0.27 3.70
C PHE A 113 -3.77 -0.06 5.09
N LEU A 114 -4.67 -0.98 5.45
CA LEU A 114 -5.25 -1.09 6.78
C LEU A 114 -4.92 -2.47 7.37
N LEU A 115 -4.34 -2.51 8.56
CA LEU A 115 -4.09 -3.74 9.28
C LEU A 115 -5.01 -3.84 10.50
N ALA A 116 -5.62 -5.00 10.72
CA ALA A 116 -6.31 -5.30 11.98
C ALA A 116 -5.28 -5.78 13.02
N ARG A 117 -5.30 -5.19 14.21
CA ARG A 117 -4.43 -5.58 15.33
C ARG A 117 -5.21 -5.56 16.62
N LYS A 118 -5.33 -6.74 17.25
CA LYS A 118 -6.21 -6.92 18.42
C LYS A 118 -7.64 -6.49 18.08
N ASN A 119 -8.18 -5.52 18.79
CA ASN A 119 -9.52 -4.96 18.60
C ASN A 119 -9.52 -3.58 17.92
N LYS A 120 -8.42 -3.21 17.27
CA LYS A 120 -8.24 -1.91 16.60
C LYS A 120 -7.57 -2.07 15.24
N ILE A 121 -7.46 -0.97 14.51
CA ILE A 121 -6.82 -0.92 13.20
C ILE A 121 -5.56 -0.06 13.23
N CYS A 122 -4.67 -0.34 12.29
CA CYS A 122 -3.46 0.43 12.05
C CYS A 122 -3.48 0.88 10.58
N PRO A 123 -3.70 2.17 10.29
CA PRO A 123 -3.54 2.71 8.95
C PRO A 123 -2.06 2.84 8.59
N LEU A 124 -1.72 2.50 7.35
CA LEU A 124 -0.39 2.66 6.75
C LEU A 124 -0.49 3.58 5.54
N GLU A 125 0.41 4.56 5.46
CA GLU A 125 0.66 5.40 4.29
C GLU A 125 2.09 5.14 3.81
N ILE A 126 2.29 5.05 2.48
CA ILE A 126 3.58 4.76 1.87
C ILE A 126 4.08 5.99 1.13
N LYS A 127 5.32 6.40 1.39
CA LYS A 127 5.95 7.56 0.78
C LYS A 127 7.34 7.22 0.23
N SER A 128 7.50 7.30 -1.09
CA SER A 128 8.82 7.28 -1.73
C SER A 128 9.56 8.61 -1.53
N SER A 129 8.81 9.72 -1.41
CA SER A 129 9.30 11.09 -1.19
C SER A 129 8.23 11.92 -0.49
N GLY A 130 8.53 13.17 -0.13
CA GLY A 130 7.52 14.09 0.44
C GLY A 130 6.97 13.67 1.81
N TYR A 131 7.72 12.93 2.58
CA TYR A 131 7.32 12.31 3.85
C TYR A 131 7.16 13.28 5.04
N LYS A 132 7.27 14.59 4.81
CA LYS A 132 6.97 15.62 5.82
C LYS A 132 5.47 15.91 5.96
N THR A 133 4.66 15.45 5.01
CA THR A 133 3.21 15.65 5.01
C THR A 133 2.51 14.29 4.99
N HIS A 134 1.60 14.07 5.92
CA HIS A 134 0.83 12.85 6.09
C HIS A 134 -0.67 13.13 6.26
N ALA A 135 -1.17 14.02 5.39
CA ALA A 135 -2.53 14.56 5.47
C ALA A 135 -3.63 13.48 5.47
N SER A 136 -3.41 12.35 4.77
CA SER A 136 -4.38 11.23 4.78
C SER A 136 -4.45 10.56 6.15
N LEU A 137 -3.28 10.31 6.79
CA LEU A 137 -3.23 9.72 8.14
C LEU A 137 -3.86 10.66 9.18
N ASP A 138 -3.65 11.96 9.06
CA ASP A 138 -4.20 12.96 10.00
C ASP A 138 -5.71 13.07 9.85
N ALA A 139 -6.21 13.17 8.63
CA ALA A 139 -7.64 13.18 8.35
C ALA A 139 -8.31 11.86 8.81
N PHE A 140 -7.64 10.72 8.61
CA PHE A 140 -8.13 9.43 9.07
C PHE A 140 -8.16 9.35 10.61
N GLN A 141 -7.13 9.87 11.29
CA GLN A 141 -7.09 9.98 12.75
C GLN A 141 -8.24 10.83 13.27
N SER A 142 -8.50 11.98 12.67
CA SER A 142 -9.58 12.87 13.07
C SER A 142 -10.96 12.19 12.98
N LYS A 143 -11.15 11.35 11.94
CA LYS A 143 -12.42 10.67 11.68
C LYS A 143 -12.62 9.39 12.50
N PHE A 144 -11.55 8.64 12.78
CA PHE A 144 -11.63 7.28 13.34
C PHE A 144 -10.75 7.06 14.57
N SER A 145 -10.42 8.11 15.34
CA SER A 145 -9.47 8.06 16.47
C SER A 145 -9.71 6.90 17.44
N ALA A 146 -10.97 6.63 17.80
CA ALA A 146 -11.33 5.56 18.75
C ALA A 146 -10.99 4.14 18.23
N ARG A 147 -10.87 3.96 16.90
CA ARG A 147 -10.60 2.68 16.26
C ARG A 147 -9.12 2.43 16.00
N ILE A 148 -8.28 3.45 16.08
CA ILE A 148 -6.87 3.39 15.72
C ILE A 148 -6.03 2.92 16.91
N LEU A 149 -5.16 1.93 16.68
CA LEU A 149 -4.16 1.49 17.63
C LEU A 149 -2.85 2.26 17.45
N ARG A 150 -2.36 2.32 16.21
CA ARG A 150 -1.13 3.00 15.80
C ARG A 150 -1.25 3.45 14.36
N ARG A 151 -0.56 4.52 14.00
CA ARG A 151 -0.43 5.03 12.63
C ARG A 151 0.98 4.77 12.14
N TYR A 152 1.13 4.32 10.89
CA TYR A 152 2.43 4.02 10.30
C TYR A 152 2.63 4.82 9.01
N LEU A 153 3.80 5.43 8.90
CA LEU A 153 4.33 5.99 7.66
C LEU A 153 5.50 5.10 7.21
N ILE A 154 5.33 4.42 6.10
CA ILE A 154 6.36 3.56 5.51
C ILE A 154 7.14 4.39 4.49
N TYR A 155 8.46 4.47 4.63
CA TYR A 155 9.27 5.36 3.83
C TYR A 155 10.72 4.86 3.62
N THR A 156 11.58 5.66 3.02
CA THR A 156 12.94 5.27 2.60
C THR A 156 14.04 5.68 3.58
N LYS A 157 13.68 6.12 4.78
CA LYS A 157 14.62 6.62 5.81
C LYS A 157 14.59 5.76 7.07
N ASP A 158 15.44 6.07 8.02
CA ASP A 158 15.56 5.37 9.29
C ASP A 158 14.32 5.53 10.19
N ILE A 159 14.20 4.61 11.15
CA ILE A 159 13.12 4.64 12.13
C ILE A 159 13.10 5.98 12.85
N ARG A 160 11.92 6.57 12.91
CA ARG A 160 11.65 7.72 13.77
C ARG A 160 10.20 7.72 14.22
N LYS A 161 9.91 8.54 15.19
CA LYS A 161 8.55 8.86 15.60
C LYS A 161 8.28 10.32 15.27
N ASP A 162 7.18 10.60 14.57
CA ASP A 162 6.70 11.93 14.25
C ASP A 162 5.35 12.12 14.95
N GLU A 163 5.36 12.84 16.07
CA GLU A 163 4.23 12.91 17.01
C GLU A 163 3.78 11.50 17.45
N ASP A 164 2.64 11.02 16.99
CA ASP A 164 2.09 9.68 17.25
C ASP A 164 2.19 8.73 16.04
N ILE A 165 2.83 9.16 14.94
CA ILE A 165 3.09 8.36 13.75
C ILE A 165 4.43 7.64 13.89
N PHE A 166 4.41 6.33 13.69
CA PHE A 166 5.63 5.53 13.60
C PHE A 166 6.11 5.51 12.16
N CYS A 167 7.22 6.20 11.89
CA CYS A 167 7.87 6.21 10.59
C CYS A 167 8.84 5.04 10.54
N LEU A 168 8.61 4.10 9.63
CA LEU A 168 9.38 2.87 9.51
C LEU A 168 9.98 2.73 8.11
N PRO A 169 11.25 2.31 8.00
CA PRO A 169 11.81 1.91 6.72
C PRO A 169 11.06 0.71 6.12
N ILE A 170 10.99 0.64 4.79
CA ILE A 170 10.20 -0.35 4.06
C ILE A 170 10.49 -1.78 4.53
N TYR A 171 11.76 -2.14 4.73
CA TYR A 171 12.16 -3.50 5.14
C TYR A 171 11.59 -3.93 6.50
N MET A 172 11.09 -3.00 7.31
CA MET A 172 10.47 -3.33 8.59
C MET A 172 8.99 -3.72 8.50
N VAL A 173 8.36 -3.56 7.35
CA VAL A 173 6.95 -3.90 7.14
C VAL A 173 6.67 -5.38 7.44
N GLN A 174 7.62 -6.26 7.19
CA GLN A 174 7.50 -7.70 7.48
C GLN A 174 7.30 -8.03 8.96
N PHE A 175 7.54 -7.09 9.86
CA PHE A 175 7.37 -7.25 11.32
C PHE A 175 6.07 -6.61 11.85
N LEU A 176 5.24 -6.07 10.95
CA LEU A 176 3.96 -5.48 11.30
C LEU A 176 2.85 -6.50 11.42
#